data_3d3c991f9be9e4af1efe47d5d8a10f1a
#
_entry.id   3d3c991f9be9e4af1efe47d5d8a10f1a
#
_cell.length_a   1.000
_cell.length_b   1.000
_cell.length_c   1.000
_cell.angle_alpha   90.00
_cell.angle_beta   90.00
_cell.angle_gamma   90.00
#
_symmetry.space_group_name_H-M   'P 1'
#
loop_
_entity.id
_entity.type
_entity.pdbx_description
1 polymer ?
#
loop_
_entity_poly.entity_id
_entity_poly.type
_entity_poly.pdbx_seq_one_letter_code
_entity_poly.pdbx_strand_id
1 'polypeptide(L)'
;MTVRMLLPYSMGKFGPMDPRTFEHDIDHPILEIYSSHSSIKQPIMEWLVETWGDKLGMGFDGTDYYIDFPSEADMNWFKLRWL
;
A
#
# COMPACT_ATOMS: atom_id res chain seq x y z
N MET A 1 5.19 -16.96 -12.41
CA MET A 1 5.93 -16.55 -11.19
C MET A 1 5.50 -15.15 -10.79
N THR A 2 5.16 -14.94 -9.54
CA THR A 2 4.76 -13.63 -9.04
C THR A 2 5.95 -12.89 -8.42
N VAL A 3 5.85 -11.57 -8.43
CA VAL A 3 6.84 -10.69 -7.81
C VAL A 3 6.18 -9.96 -6.66
N ARG A 4 6.68 -10.14 -5.45
CA ARG A 4 6.12 -9.52 -4.25
C ARG A 4 6.71 -8.14 -4.02
N MET A 5 5.84 -7.16 -3.89
CA MET A 5 6.21 -5.80 -3.50
C MET A 5 5.73 -5.56 -2.07
N LEU A 6 6.65 -5.27 -1.17
CA LEU A 6 6.30 -4.91 0.20
C LEU A 6 5.92 -3.44 0.29
N LEU A 7 4.96 -3.14 1.16
CA LEU A 7 4.49 -1.78 1.42
C LEU A 7 4.74 -1.43 2.89
N PRO A 8 6.01 -1.29 3.30
CA PRO A 8 6.32 -1.03 4.70
C PRO A 8 5.84 0.36 5.13
N TYR A 9 5.48 0.50 6.38
CA TYR A 9 5.07 1.79 6.95
C TYR A 9 6.17 2.85 6.84
N SER A 10 7.42 2.42 6.77
CA SER A 10 8.56 3.33 6.58
C SER A 10 8.55 4.09 5.25
N MET A 11 7.73 3.66 4.27
CA MET A 11 7.54 4.44 3.04
C MET A 11 6.78 5.73 3.29
N GLY A 12 6.01 5.79 4.36
CA GLY A 12 5.24 6.97 4.71
C GLY A 12 6.05 7.95 5.52
N LYS A 13 5.55 9.18 5.59
CA LYS A 13 6.11 10.22 6.44
C LYS A 13 5.22 10.41 7.65
N PHE A 14 5.84 10.51 8.82
CA PHE A 14 5.11 10.84 10.03
C PHE A 14 4.81 12.33 10.05
N GLY A 15 3.53 12.68 10.13
CA GLY A 15 3.09 14.03 10.39
C GLY A 15 3.14 14.34 11.89
N PRO A 16 2.71 15.54 12.28
CA PRO A 16 2.65 15.91 13.68
C PRO A 16 1.63 15.03 14.43
N MET A 17 1.98 14.65 15.67
CA MET A 17 1.05 13.94 16.54
C MET A 17 -0.06 14.89 16.96
N ASP A 18 -1.32 14.45 16.83
CA ASP A 18 -2.45 15.19 17.35
C ASP A 18 -2.54 14.95 18.87
N PRO A 19 -2.35 15.98 19.70
CA PRO A 19 -2.40 15.82 21.15
C PRO A 19 -3.78 15.41 21.68
N ARG A 20 -4.83 15.58 20.88
CA ARG A 20 -6.20 15.21 21.28
C ARG A 20 -6.46 13.72 21.14
N THR A 21 -5.89 13.10 20.12
CA THR A 21 -6.11 11.70 19.79
C THR A 21 -4.92 10.82 20.12
N PHE A 22 -3.75 11.41 20.33
CA PHE A 22 -2.48 10.69 20.52
C PHE A 22 -2.11 9.81 19.34
N GLU A 23 -2.58 10.17 18.16
CA GLU A 23 -2.30 9.45 16.93
C GLU A 23 -1.27 10.19 16.10
N HIS A 24 -0.39 9.41 15.44
CA HIS A 24 0.51 9.94 14.43
C HIS A 24 -0.21 9.94 13.08
N ASP A 25 -0.13 11.07 12.40
CA ASP A 25 -0.58 11.17 11.03
C ASP A 25 0.54 10.65 10.12
N ILE A 26 0.28 9.54 9.43
CA ILE A 26 1.25 8.91 8.54
C ILE A 26 0.81 9.15 7.11
N ASP A 27 1.60 9.92 6.36
CA ASP A 27 1.37 10.16 4.95
C ASP A 27 2.05 9.07 4.11
N HIS A 28 1.35 7.95 3.93
CA HIS A 28 1.84 6.84 3.13
C HIS A 28 1.34 6.98 1.69
N PRO A 29 2.21 6.78 0.68
CA PRO A 29 1.80 6.95 -0.72
C PRO A 29 0.73 5.95 -1.18
N ILE A 30 0.69 4.76 -0.59
CA ILE A 30 -0.18 3.68 -1.05
C ILE A 30 -1.25 3.33 -0.02
N LEU A 31 -0.93 3.39 1.27
CA LEU A 31 -1.82 2.94 2.34
C LEU A 31 -2.51 4.10 3.03
N GLU A 32 -3.78 3.88 3.39
CA GLU A 32 -4.47 4.68 4.40
C GLU A 32 -4.20 4.00 5.74
N ILE A 33 -3.56 4.72 6.65
CA ILE A 33 -3.14 4.18 7.93
C ILE A 33 -3.96 4.79 9.05
N TYR A 34 -4.65 3.93 9.77
CA TYR A 34 -5.46 4.29 10.93
C TYR A 34 -4.84 3.71 12.19
N SER A 35 -5.21 4.21 13.34
CA SER A 35 -4.68 3.73 14.61
C SER A 35 -4.93 2.24 14.86
N SER A 36 -6.03 1.70 14.34
CA SER A 36 -6.43 0.32 14.59
C SER A 36 -6.23 -0.60 13.39
N HIS A 37 -6.06 -0.05 12.18
CA HIS A 37 -5.89 -0.85 10.97
C HIS A 37 -5.35 0.01 9.83
N SER A 38 -4.99 -0.65 8.75
CA SER A 38 -4.57 0.03 7.52
C SER A 38 -5.16 -0.70 6.31
N SER A 39 -5.30 0.03 5.22
CA SER A 39 -5.79 -0.52 3.96
C SER A 39 -5.19 0.24 2.79
N ILE A 40 -5.25 -0.35 1.59
CA ILE A 40 -4.82 0.34 0.37
C ILE A 40 -5.80 1.46 0.08
N LYS A 41 -5.30 2.64 -0.28
CA LYS A 41 -6.13 3.79 -0.64
C LYS A 41 -7.10 3.42 -1.75
N GLN A 42 -8.35 3.85 -1.63
CA GLN A 42 -9.42 3.45 -2.54
C GLN A 42 -9.14 3.73 -4.01
N PRO A 43 -8.66 4.92 -4.42
CA PRO A 43 -8.34 5.16 -5.84
C PRO A 43 -7.30 4.19 -6.39
N ILE A 44 -6.33 3.81 -5.56
CA ILE A 44 -5.29 2.86 -5.95
C ILE A 44 -5.89 1.46 -6.07
N MET A 45 -6.72 1.05 -5.11
CA MET A 45 -7.39 -0.25 -5.14
C MET A 45 -8.27 -0.39 -6.39
N GLU A 46 -9.04 0.63 -6.73
CA GLU A 46 -9.87 0.63 -7.94
C GLU A 46 -9.01 0.47 -9.19
N TRP A 47 -7.90 1.20 -9.28
CA TRP A 47 -6.99 1.09 -10.40
C TRP A 47 -6.37 -0.30 -10.51
N LEU A 48 -5.98 -0.89 -9.38
CA LEU A 48 -5.43 -2.24 -9.34
C LEU A 48 -6.44 -3.26 -9.86
N VAL A 49 -7.68 -3.17 -9.41
CA VAL A 49 -8.76 -4.09 -9.82
C VAL A 49 -9.06 -3.92 -11.32
N GLU A 50 -9.11 -2.70 -11.80
CA GLU A 50 -9.37 -2.43 -13.22
C GLU A 50 -8.23 -2.91 -14.12
N THR A 51 -6.99 -2.84 -13.64
CA THR A 51 -5.81 -3.17 -14.44
C THR A 51 -5.52 -4.66 -14.47
N TRP A 52 -5.55 -5.30 -13.31
CA TRP A 52 -5.19 -6.71 -13.17
C TRP A 52 -6.32 -7.62 -12.70
N GLY A 53 -7.31 -7.07 -12.02
CA GLY A 53 -8.40 -7.86 -11.47
C GLY A 53 -7.89 -8.87 -10.45
N ASP A 54 -8.28 -10.13 -10.65
CA ASP A 54 -7.92 -11.23 -9.75
C ASP A 54 -6.53 -11.83 -10.02
N LYS A 55 -5.78 -11.25 -10.95
CA LYS A 55 -4.38 -11.66 -11.21
C LYS A 55 -3.42 -11.21 -10.13
N LEU A 56 -3.82 -10.24 -9.32
CA LEU A 56 -3.01 -9.77 -8.21
C LEU A 56 -3.31 -10.57 -6.95
N GLY A 57 -2.24 -10.84 -6.18
CA GLY A 57 -2.38 -11.27 -4.80
C GLY A 57 -2.09 -10.09 -3.87
N MET A 58 -2.81 -10.00 -2.78
CA MET A 58 -2.58 -8.99 -1.75
C MET A 58 -2.75 -9.61 -0.39
N GLY A 59 -1.99 -9.14 0.59
CA GLY A 59 -2.11 -9.65 1.93
C GLY A 59 -1.17 -8.95 2.91
N PHE A 60 -1.02 -9.58 4.06
CA PHE A 60 -0.23 -9.08 5.17
C PHE A 60 0.69 -10.21 5.64
N ASP A 61 2.00 -9.96 5.68
CA ASP A 61 2.98 -11.00 6.01
C ASP A 61 3.33 -11.05 7.50
N GLY A 62 2.52 -10.44 8.33
CA GLY A 62 2.75 -10.33 9.76
C GLY A 62 3.32 -8.98 10.19
N THR A 63 3.95 -8.25 9.28
CA THR A 63 4.55 -6.95 9.57
C THR A 63 4.11 -5.90 8.56
N ASP A 64 4.15 -6.21 7.26
CA ASP A 64 3.87 -5.27 6.19
C ASP A 64 2.81 -5.80 5.24
N TYR A 65 2.06 -4.88 4.64
CA TYR A 65 1.23 -5.20 3.50
C TYR A 65 2.11 -5.56 2.31
N TYR A 66 1.58 -6.42 1.44
CA TYR A 66 2.27 -6.74 0.18
C TYR A 66 1.29 -6.84 -0.97
N ILE A 67 1.82 -6.65 -2.18
CA ILE A 67 1.11 -6.90 -3.42
C ILE A 67 1.98 -7.86 -4.25
N ASP A 68 1.40 -8.97 -4.69
CA ASP A 68 2.05 -9.90 -5.59
C ASP A 68 1.63 -9.58 -7.03
N PHE A 69 2.57 -9.10 -7.83
CA PHE A 69 2.33 -8.78 -9.24
C PHE A 69 2.63 -9.99 -10.13
N PRO A 70 1.93 -10.12 -11.28
CA PRO A 70 2.19 -11.22 -12.22
C PRO A 70 3.61 -11.21 -12.78
N SER A 71 4.22 -10.04 -12.90
CA SER A 71 5.58 -9.91 -13.41
C SER A 71 6.26 -8.67 -12.84
N GLU A 72 7.58 -8.60 -13.01
CA GLU A 72 8.36 -7.43 -12.59
C GLU A 72 7.99 -6.18 -13.41
N ALA A 73 7.67 -6.35 -14.68
CA ALA A 73 7.22 -5.24 -15.52
C ALA A 73 5.94 -4.62 -14.99
N ASP A 74 5.00 -5.45 -14.52
CA ASP A 74 3.75 -4.97 -13.90
C ASP A 74 4.02 -4.22 -12.60
N MET A 75 4.92 -4.73 -11.78
CA MET A 75 5.32 -4.07 -10.55
C MET A 75 5.94 -2.70 -10.84
N ASN A 76 6.81 -2.62 -11.84
CA ASN A 76 7.44 -1.37 -12.22
C ASN A 76 6.42 -0.37 -12.76
N TRP A 77 5.43 -0.82 -13.51
CA TRP A 77 4.34 0.03 -14.00
C TRP A 77 3.55 0.63 -12.84
N PHE A 78 3.24 -0.18 -11.83
CA PHE A 78 2.59 0.31 -10.61
C PHE A 78 3.43 1.39 -9.93
N LYS A 79 4.73 1.16 -9.79
CA LYS A 79 5.64 2.13 -9.17
C LYS A 79 5.68 3.45 -9.95
N LEU A 80 5.72 3.39 -11.26
CA LEU A 80 5.71 4.58 -12.11
C LEU A 80 4.42 5.37 -11.99
N ARG A 81 3.32 4.70 -11.71
CA ARG A 81 2.00 5.34 -11.59
C ARG A 81 1.78 5.98 -10.23
N TRP A 82 2.24 5.35 -9.16
CA TRP A 82 1.87 5.73 -7.81
C TRP A 82 3.04 6.14 -6.91
N LEU A 83 4.23 5.82 -7.28
CA LEU A 83 5.45 6.16 -6.56
C LEU A 83 6.37 7.02 -7.43
#